data_608f4b953f7b4957a80873952b377260
#
_entry.id   608f4b953f7b4957a80873952b377260
#
_cell.length_a   1.000
_cell.length_b   1.000
_cell.length_c   1.000
_cell.angle_alpha   90.00
_cell.angle_beta   90.00
_cell.angle_gamma   90.00
#
_symmetry.space_group_name_H-M   'P 1'
#
loop_
_entity.id
_entity.type
_entity.pdbx_description
1 polymer ?
#
loop_
_entity_poly.entity_id
_entity_poly.type
_entity_poly.pdbx_seq_one_letter_code
_entity_poly.pdbx_strand_id
1 'polypeptide(L)'
;MILKLKAKNMDDDIYGIKKWGDDILEVLDNGNIGLKNPFYPSNPSIDLIKIIESLNERGISCPVLLRITDYLAFRIKQINESFFKAIKEVKYKGYYKGVFPVKVNQQAQVIDRIVDFGKEFNFGLEVGSKPELLIALAHDLSNESTIICNGIKDKEFINLALLSLKIGFKTILVLESPRELDLITEVSEELNVRPLLGIRVKLTNKVSGNWSQSSGDRSAFX
;
A
#
# COMPACT_ATOMS: atom_id res chain seq x y z
N MET A 1 26.56 -34.75 5.79
CA MET A 1 25.41 -34.10 6.44
C MET A 1 25.84 -33.06 7.49
N ILE A 2 26.72 -33.39 8.43
CA ILE A 2 27.19 -32.47 9.51
C ILE A 2 27.96 -31.24 8.95
N LEU A 3 28.79 -31.43 7.89
CA LEU A 3 29.54 -30.32 7.28
C LEU A 3 28.62 -29.32 6.57
N LYS A 4 27.55 -29.78 5.91
CA LYS A 4 26.55 -28.92 5.25
C LYS A 4 25.76 -28.11 6.28
N LEU A 5 25.40 -28.70 7.42
CA LEU A 5 24.73 -28.02 8.52
C LEU A 5 25.59 -26.91 9.14
N LYS A 6 26.90 -27.15 9.26
CA LYS A 6 27.85 -26.14 9.75
C LYS A 6 28.00 -24.96 8.79
N ALA A 7 28.02 -25.24 7.48
CA ALA A 7 28.12 -24.19 6.44
C ALA A 7 26.88 -23.28 6.47
N LYS A 8 25.68 -23.87 6.54
CA LYS A 8 24.40 -23.13 6.59
C LYS A 8 24.34 -22.18 7.79
N ASN A 9 24.75 -22.65 8.98
CA ASN A 9 24.76 -21.82 10.19
C ASN A 9 25.84 -20.72 10.10
N MET A 10 26.98 -21.01 9.50
CA MET A 10 28.06 -20.02 9.31
C MET A 10 27.65 -18.89 8.38
N ASP A 11 26.97 -19.21 7.28
CA ASP A 11 26.49 -18.21 6.31
C ASP A 11 25.44 -17.30 6.94
N ASP A 12 24.52 -17.84 7.72
CA ASP A 12 23.55 -17.05 8.50
C ASP A 12 24.23 -16.05 9.44
N ASP A 13 25.28 -16.49 10.12
CA ASP A 13 26.02 -15.66 11.08
C ASP A 13 26.86 -14.57 10.39
N ILE A 14 27.54 -14.92 9.27
CA ILE A 14 28.41 -14.01 8.54
C ILE A 14 27.60 -12.90 7.85
N TYR A 15 26.53 -13.26 7.15
CA TYR A 15 25.74 -12.33 6.35
C TYR A 15 24.49 -11.79 7.07
N GLY A 16 24.21 -12.30 8.25
CA GLY A 16 23.08 -11.85 9.08
C GLY A 16 21.71 -12.06 8.45
N ILE A 17 21.53 -13.10 7.62
CA ILE A 17 20.30 -13.35 6.87
C ILE A 17 19.07 -13.36 7.78
N LYS A 18 19.18 -13.97 8.94
CA LYS A 18 18.07 -14.04 9.92
C LYS A 18 17.66 -12.66 10.46
N LYS A 19 18.64 -11.73 10.57
CA LYS A 19 18.38 -10.38 11.11
C LYS A 19 17.67 -9.48 10.12
N TRP A 20 18.16 -9.44 8.87
CA TRP A 20 17.60 -8.52 7.88
C TRP A 20 16.57 -9.19 6.95
N GLY A 21 16.56 -10.51 6.87
CA GLY A 21 15.65 -11.27 6.02
C GLY A 21 14.21 -11.35 6.53
N ASP A 22 13.95 -10.90 7.75
CA ASP A 22 12.59 -10.76 8.37
C ASP A 22 11.74 -12.03 8.23
N ASP A 23 12.36 -13.20 8.41
CA ASP A 23 11.74 -14.53 8.20
C ASP A 23 11.23 -14.76 6.76
N ILE A 24 11.52 -13.85 5.83
CA ILE A 24 11.17 -13.97 4.41
C ILE A 24 12.24 -14.78 3.68
N LEU A 25 13.50 -14.61 4.11
CA LEU A 25 14.65 -15.24 3.47
C LEU A 25 15.26 -16.32 4.37
N GLU A 26 15.89 -17.31 3.75
CA GLU A 26 16.66 -18.34 4.46
C GLU A 26 17.84 -18.79 3.59
N VAL A 27 18.81 -19.40 4.23
CA VAL A 27 19.93 -20.05 3.51
C VAL A 27 19.52 -21.49 3.23
N LEU A 28 19.53 -21.87 1.95
CA LEU A 28 19.20 -23.22 1.48
C LEU A 28 20.39 -24.19 1.73
N ASP A 29 20.13 -25.49 1.63
CA ASP A 29 21.17 -26.51 1.84
C ASP A 29 22.33 -26.43 0.84
N ASN A 30 22.09 -25.82 -0.33
CA ASN A 30 23.14 -25.59 -1.34
C ASN A 30 23.91 -24.27 -1.11
N GLY A 31 23.57 -23.51 -0.07
CA GLY A 31 24.21 -22.22 0.25
C GLY A 31 23.56 -21.01 -0.41
N ASN A 32 22.59 -21.22 -1.31
CA ASN A 32 21.87 -20.12 -1.96
C ASN A 32 20.85 -19.47 -1.04
N ILE A 33 20.43 -18.25 -1.36
CA ILE A 33 19.32 -17.58 -0.65
C ILE A 33 18.00 -18.11 -1.20
N GLY A 34 17.18 -18.60 -0.30
CA GLY A 34 15.81 -19.04 -0.57
C GLY A 34 14.79 -18.01 -0.11
N LEU A 35 13.75 -17.82 -0.92
CA LEU A 35 12.61 -16.97 -0.60
C LEU A 35 11.45 -17.87 -0.16
N LYS A 36 10.99 -17.69 1.07
CA LYS A 36 9.87 -18.47 1.64
C LYS A 36 8.55 -18.06 0.99
N ASN A 37 7.59 -18.97 0.95
CA ASN A 37 6.22 -18.64 0.54
C ASN A 37 5.46 -18.10 1.77
N PRO A 38 4.93 -16.86 1.74
CA PRO A 38 4.29 -16.29 2.93
C PRO A 38 2.98 -16.96 3.32
N PHE A 39 2.29 -17.61 2.36
CA PHE A 39 1.03 -18.32 2.63
C PHE A 39 1.25 -19.79 3.02
N TYR A 40 2.34 -20.36 2.53
CA TYR A 40 2.65 -21.80 2.72
C TYR A 40 4.12 -21.94 3.14
N PRO A 41 4.46 -21.54 4.41
CA PRO A 41 5.86 -21.52 4.84
C PRO A 41 6.50 -22.92 4.94
N SER A 42 5.69 -23.99 4.91
CA SER A 42 6.19 -25.37 4.87
C SER A 42 6.59 -25.84 3.46
N ASN A 43 6.20 -25.08 2.41
CA ASN A 43 6.61 -25.40 1.05
C ASN A 43 8.11 -25.09 0.86
N PRO A 44 8.78 -25.79 -0.05
CA PRO A 44 10.18 -25.45 -0.37
C PRO A 44 10.32 -23.99 -0.82
N SER A 45 11.34 -23.32 -0.30
CA SER A 45 11.64 -21.93 -0.66
C SER A 45 12.12 -21.85 -2.11
N ILE A 46 11.83 -20.71 -2.74
CA ILE A 46 12.26 -20.41 -4.10
C ILE A 46 13.73 -20.01 -4.07
N ASP A 47 14.58 -20.73 -4.78
CA ASP A 47 16.01 -20.44 -4.89
C ASP A 47 16.20 -19.22 -5.82
N LEU A 48 16.66 -18.09 -5.24
CA LEU A 48 16.82 -16.84 -5.99
C LEU A 48 17.89 -16.93 -7.09
N ILE A 49 18.93 -17.75 -6.88
CA ILE A 49 19.97 -17.93 -7.90
C ILE A 49 19.37 -18.62 -9.14
N LYS A 50 18.47 -19.60 -8.95
CA LYS A 50 17.80 -20.26 -10.07
C LYS A 50 16.94 -19.29 -10.90
N ILE A 51 16.32 -18.30 -10.24
CA ILE A 51 15.60 -17.24 -10.97
C ILE A 51 16.59 -16.46 -11.88
N ILE A 52 17.72 -16.05 -11.31
CA ILE A 52 18.74 -15.27 -12.06
C ILE A 52 19.30 -16.11 -13.22
N GLU A 53 19.58 -17.38 -12.98
CA GLU A 53 20.04 -18.30 -14.05
C GLU A 53 19.01 -18.40 -15.17
N SER A 54 17.75 -18.60 -14.84
CA SER A 54 16.66 -18.66 -15.82
C SER A 54 16.50 -17.35 -16.60
N LEU A 55 16.67 -16.19 -15.96
CA LEU A 55 16.66 -14.88 -16.63
C LEU A 55 17.82 -14.78 -17.62
N ASN A 56 19.02 -15.18 -17.20
CA ASN A 56 20.22 -15.17 -18.07
C ASN A 56 20.03 -16.06 -19.29
N GLU A 57 19.44 -17.26 -19.14
CA GLU A 57 19.13 -18.15 -20.25
C GLU A 57 18.19 -17.50 -21.28
N ARG A 58 17.35 -16.58 -20.84
CA ARG A 58 16.44 -15.81 -21.69
C ARG A 58 17.04 -14.50 -22.19
N GLY A 59 18.34 -14.28 -21.94
CA GLY A 59 19.06 -13.08 -22.39
C GLY A 59 18.85 -11.84 -21.52
N ILE A 60 18.29 -12.00 -20.32
CA ILE A 60 18.07 -10.89 -19.39
C ILE A 60 19.21 -10.91 -18.36
N SER A 61 20.07 -9.90 -18.40
CA SER A 61 21.24 -9.79 -17.50
C SER A 61 20.94 -8.89 -16.30
N CYS A 62 21.72 -9.11 -15.23
CA CYS A 62 21.65 -8.21 -14.05
C CYS A 62 22.18 -6.81 -14.40
N PRO A 63 21.71 -5.75 -13.71
CA PRO A 63 20.84 -5.82 -12.52
C PRO A 63 19.36 -6.03 -12.86
N VAL A 64 18.65 -6.78 -12.01
CA VAL A 64 17.20 -7.04 -12.16
C VAL A 64 16.46 -6.65 -10.88
N LEU A 65 15.23 -6.18 -11.03
CA LEU A 65 14.35 -5.89 -9.91
C LEU A 65 13.26 -6.98 -9.86
N LEU A 66 13.30 -7.79 -8.82
CA LEU A 66 12.29 -8.83 -8.58
C LEU A 66 11.17 -8.28 -7.70
N ARG A 67 9.93 -8.43 -8.14
CA ARG A 67 8.74 -8.12 -7.33
C ARG A 67 7.98 -9.39 -7.02
N ILE A 68 7.87 -9.68 -5.74
CA ILE A 68 7.21 -10.89 -5.26
C ILE A 68 5.82 -10.48 -4.77
N THR A 69 4.85 -10.57 -5.66
CA THR A 69 3.49 -10.04 -5.42
C THR A 69 2.74 -10.78 -4.31
N ASP A 70 3.09 -12.04 -4.03
CA ASP A 70 2.51 -12.78 -2.91
C ASP A 70 2.76 -12.09 -1.56
N TYR A 71 3.89 -11.36 -1.42
CA TYR A 71 4.15 -10.59 -0.20
C TYR A 71 3.26 -9.35 -0.10
N LEU A 72 2.88 -8.73 -1.21
CA LEU A 72 1.87 -7.66 -1.19
C LEU A 72 0.53 -8.21 -0.67
N ALA A 73 0.08 -9.32 -1.23
CA ALA A 73 -1.16 -10.00 -0.80
C ALA A 73 -1.10 -10.34 0.69
N PHE A 74 0.00 -10.96 1.11
CA PHE A 74 0.20 -11.38 2.51
C PHE A 74 0.16 -10.17 3.46
N ARG A 75 0.83 -9.06 3.11
CA ARG A 75 0.85 -7.87 3.99
C ARG A 75 -0.52 -7.18 4.05
N ILE A 76 -1.25 -7.11 2.93
CA ILE A 76 -2.63 -6.57 2.93
C ILE A 76 -3.51 -7.41 3.86
N LYS A 77 -3.44 -8.74 3.72
CA LYS A 77 -4.17 -9.67 4.58
C LYS A 77 -3.78 -9.47 6.06
N GLN A 78 -2.48 -9.48 6.35
CA GLN A 78 -1.95 -9.36 7.72
C GLN A 78 -2.44 -8.08 8.41
N ILE A 79 -2.36 -6.93 7.71
CA ILE A 79 -2.83 -5.64 8.24
C ILE A 79 -4.32 -5.72 8.58
N ASN A 80 -5.13 -6.16 7.64
CA ASN A 80 -6.59 -6.22 7.82
C ASN A 80 -6.98 -7.19 8.94
N GLU A 81 -6.40 -8.38 8.95
CA GLU A 81 -6.67 -9.38 10.00
C GLU A 81 -6.26 -8.88 11.39
N SER A 82 -5.14 -8.14 11.48
CA SER A 82 -4.68 -7.57 12.76
C SER A 82 -5.71 -6.57 13.31
N PHE A 83 -6.24 -5.68 12.45
CA PHE A 83 -7.29 -4.75 12.85
C PHE A 83 -8.60 -5.47 13.19
N PHE A 84 -9.01 -6.45 12.40
CA PHE A 84 -10.23 -7.22 12.67
C PHE A 84 -10.13 -7.95 14.02
N LYS A 85 -8.97 -8.55 14.31
CA LYS A 85 -8.72 -9.21 15.58
C LYS A 85 -8.84 -8.21 16.74
N ALA A 86 -8.16 -7.05 16.64
CA ALA A 86 -8.21 -6.02 17.68
C ALA A 86 -9.64 -5.51 17.90
N ILE A 87 -10.38 -5.22 16.82
CA ILE A 87 -11.79 -4.77 16.88
C ILE A 87 -12.64 -5.79 17.66
N LYS A 88 -12.47 -7.08 17.33
CA LYS A 88 -13.21 -8.17 17.99
C LYS A 88 -12.86 -8.27 19.48
N GLU A 89 -11.56 -8.22 19.82
CA GLU A 89 -11.08 -8.33 21.20
C GLU A 89 -11.62 -7.22 22.10
N VAL A 90 -11.63 -5.97 21.61
CA VAL A 90 -12.09 -4.82 22.42
C VAL A 90 -13.58 -4.53 22.21
N LYS A 91 -14.28 -5.34 21.42
CA LYS A 91 -15.71 -5.16 21.08
C LYS A 91 -16.00 -3.77 20.53
N TYR A 92 -15.09 -3.25 19.69
CA TYR A 92 -15.25 -1.94 19.06
C TYR A 92 -16.45 -1.97 18.10
N LYS A 93 -17.25 -0.91 18.10
CA LYS A 93 -18.50 -0.86 17.31
C LYS A 93 -18.30 -0.41 15.87
N GLY A 94 -17.11 0.08 15.53
CA GLY A 94 -16.79 0.49 14.17
C GLY A 94 -16.09 -0.62 13.39
N TYR A 95 -15.48 -0.22 12.28
CA TYR A 95 -14.77 -1.12 11.37
C TYR A 95 -13.46 -0.47 10.90
N TYR A 96 -12.59 -1.27 10.31
CA TYR A 96 -11.34 -0.83 9.68
C TYR A 96 -11.50 -0.89 8.16
N LYS A 97 -11.06 0.14 7.48
CA LYS A 97 -10.86 0.16 6.01
C LYS A 97 -9.49 0.77 5.73
N GLY A 98 -8.62 -0.01 5.11
CA GLY A 98 -7.31 0.46 4.70
C GLY A 98 -7.35 1.10 3.31
N VAL A 99 -6.43 2.01 3.05
CA VAL A 99 -6.21 2.58 1.72
C VAL A 99 -4.72 2.60 1.41
N PHE A 100 -4.35 2.36 0.16
CA PHE A 100 -2.96 2.43 -0.30
C PHE A 100 -2.74 3.79 -0.97
N PRO A 101 -1.73 4.56 -0.54
CA PRO A 101 -1.41 5.84 -1.21
C PRO A 101 -0.72 5.59 -2.56
N VAL A 102 -1.37 5.99 -3.63
CA VAL A 102 -0.87 5.78 -5.01
C VAL A 102 0.52 6.40 -5.20
N LYS A 103 0.77 7.55 -4.59
CA LYS A 103 2.07 8.26 -4.67
C LYS A 103 3.28 7.43 -4.20
N VAL A 104 3.06 6.42 -3.34
CA VAL A 104 4.14 5.55 -2.84
C VAL A 104 4.71 4.68 -3.96
N ASN A 105 3.84 4.14 -4.83
CA ASN A 105 4.26 3.38 -6.01
C ASN A 105 3.14 3.40 -7.05
N GLN A 106 3.33 4.18 -8.11
CA GLN A 106 2.33 4.40 -9.16
C GLN A 106 2.41 3.38 -10.31
N GLN A 107 3.27 2.37 -10.21
CA GLN A 107 3.41 1.38 -11.28
C GLN A 107 2.13 0.56 -11.42
N ALA A 108 1.63 0.46 -12.65
CA ALA A 108 0.35 -0.20 -12.95
C ALA A 108 0.29 -1.61 -12.34
N GLN A 109 1.33 -2.42 -12.57
CA GLN A 109 1.36 -3.79 -12.06
C GLN A 109 1.33 -3.89 -10.52
N VAL A 110 1.78 -2.83 -9.80
CA VAL A 110 1.71 -2.79 -8.33
C VAL A 110 0.29 -2.42 -7.89
N ILE A 111 -0.29 -1.38 -8.51
CA ILE A 111 -1.66 -0.94 -8.19
C ILE A 111 -2.66 -2.07 -8.53
N ASP A 112 -2.53 -2.70 -9.71
CA ASP A 112 -3.37 -3.85 -10.10
C ASP A 112 -3.40 -4.91 -8.98
N ARG A 113 -2.21 -5.31 -8.51
CA ARG A 113 -2.11 -6.35 -7.48
C ARG A 113 -2.68 -5.92 -6.13
N ILE A 114 -2.45 -4.64 -5.74
CA ILE A 114 -3.00 -4.11 -4.49
C ILE A 114 -4.54 -4.11 -4.55
N VAL A 115 -5.11 -3.70 -5.68
CA VAL A 115 -6.56 -3.70 -5.88
C VAL A 115 -7.10 -5.13 -5.85
N ASP A 116 -6.51 -6.03 -6.64
CA ASP A 116 -6.96 -7.43 -6.72
C ASP A 116 -6.95 -8.11 -5.34
N PHE A 117 -5.83 -8.02 -4.63
CA PHE A 117 -5.69 -8.65 -3.31
C PHE A 117 -6.51 -7.94 -2.25
N GLY A 118 -6.74 -6.64 -2.42
CA GLY A 118 -7.48 -5.81 -1.48
C GLY A 118 -9.01 -5.98 -1.54
N LYS A 119 -9.54 -6.55 -2.62
CA LYS A 119 -11.00 -6.65 -2.83
C LYS A 119 -11.73 -7.32 -1.66
N GLU A 120 -11.21 -8.42 -1.15
CA GLU A 120 -11.87 -9.16 -0.05
C GLU A 120 -11.95 -8.33 1.25
N PHE A 121 -11.09 -7.31 1.39
CA PHE A 121 -11.02 -6.44 2.57
C PHE A 121 -11.65 -5.07 2.32
N ASN A 122 -12.17 -4.83 1.12
CA ASN A 122 -12.63 -3.50 0.68
C ASN A 122 -11.52 -2.45 0.81
N PHE A 123 -10.28 -2.87 0.55
CA PHE A 123 -9.09 -2.04 0.63
C PHE A 123 -9.12 -1.03 -0.52
N GLY A 124 -8.95 0.25 -0.20
CA GLY A 124 -9.09 1.32 -1.18
C GLY A 124 -7.79 1.97 -1.58
N LEU A 125 -7.90 3.14 -2.20
CA LEU A 125 -6.74 3.93 -2.65
C LEU A 125 -6.81 5.35 -2.10
N GLU A 126 -5.65 5.92 -1.77
CA GLU A 126 -5.52 7.34 -1.45
C GLU A 126 -4.81 8.02 -2.63
N VAL A 127 -5.33 9.16 -3.05
CA VAL A 127 -4.87 9.93 -4.21
C VAL A 127 -4.67 11.40 -3.82
N GLY A 128 -3.60 12.01 -4.30
CA GLY A 128 -3.26 13.40 -4.00
C GLY A 128 -3.26 14.31 -5.22
N SER A 129 -3.68 13.79 -6.38
CA SER A 129 -3.66 14.56 -7.63
C SER A 129 -4.70 14.01 -8.62
N LYS A 130 -5.03 14.80 -9.63
CA LYS A 130 -5.95 14.37 -10.71
C LYS A 130 -5.46 13.11 -11.44
N PRO A 131 -4.19 13.02 -11.86
CA PRO A 131 -3.71 11.77 -12.47
C PRO A 131 -3.84 10.56 -11.57
N GLU A 132 -3.56 10.71 -10.26
CA GLU A 132 -3.72 9.60 -9.31
C GLU A 132 -5.19 9.20 -9.17
N LEU A 133 -6.12 10.18 -9.19
CA LEU A 133 -7.55 9.86 -9.16
C LEU A 133 -7.97 9.08 -10.41
N LEU A 134 -7.47 9.47 -11.59
CA LEU A 134 -7.72 8.72 -12.84
C LEU A 134 -7.18 7.29 -12.74
N ILE A 135 -5.99 7.10 -12.14
CA ILE A 135 -5.46 5.75 -11.87
C ILE A 135 -6.46 4.96 -11.01
N ALA A 136 -6.93 5.55 -9.90
CA ALA A 136 -7.87 4.86 -9.00
C ALA A 136 -9.18 4.49 -9.72
N LEU A 137 -9.72 5.39 -10.53
CA LEU A 137 -10.98 5.18 -11.27
C LEU A 137 -10.85 4.16 -12.40
N ALA A 138 -9.64 3.95 -12.91
CA ALA A 138 -9.36 2.95 -13.96
C ALA A 138 -9.31 1.52 -13.43
N HIS A 139 -9.30 1.34 -12.11
CA HIS A 139 -9.19 0.02 -11.48
C HIS A 139 -10.55 -0.48 -10.98
N ASP A 140 -10.72 -1.78 -10.96
CA ASP A 140 -11.94 -2.48 -10.52
C ASP A 140 -11.97 -2.61 -9.00
N LEU A 141 -12.12 -1.48 -8.30
CA LEU A 141 -12.27 -1.44 -6.84
C LEU A 141 -13.60 -2.09 -6.43
N SER A 142 -13.64 -2.71 -5.24
CA SER A 142 -14.90 -3.21 -4.72
C SER A 142 -15.87 -2.04 -4.44
N ASN A 143 -17.16 -2.28 -4.50
CA ASN A 143 -18.19 -1.26 -4.25
C ASN A 143 -18.09 -0.66 -2.84
N GLU A 144 -17.44 -1.34 -1.92
CA GLU A 144 -17.24 -0.88 -0.54
C GLU A 144 -15.88 -0.23 -0.31
N SER A 145 -14.97 -0.31 -1.28
CA SER A 145 -13.66 0.34 -1.21
C SER A 145 -13.81 1.86 -1.26
N THR A 146 -12.92 2.57 -0.58
CA THR A 146 -12.95 4.04 -0.50
C THR A 146 -11.81 4.64 -1.29
N ILE A 147 -12.07 5.70 -2.05
CA ILE A 147 -11.03 6.55 -2.64
C ILE A 147 -10.92 7.80 -1.76
N ILE A 148 -9.75 8.03 -1.19
CA ILE A 148 -9.49 9.21 -0.32
C ILE A 148 -8.73 10.25 -1.15
N CYS A 149 -9.35 11.39 -1.42
CA CYS A 149 -8.75 12.49 -2.18
C CYS A 149 -8.12 13.50 -1.23
N ASN A 150 -6.81 13.37 -1.02
CA ASN A 150 -5.98 14.29 -0.23
C ASN A 150 -5.33 15.34 -1.15
N GLY A 151 -4.54 16.23 -0.57
CA GLY A 151 -3.82 17.28 -1.30
C GLY A 151 -4.71 18.46 -1.69
N ILE A 152 -4.09 19.49 -2.24
CA ILE A 152 -4.79 20.71 -2.67
C ILE A 152 -5.55 20.41 -3.96
N LYS A 153 -6.84 20.75 -3.98
CA LYS A 153 -7.75 20.41 -5.06
C LYS A 153 -8.22 21.68 -5.81
N ASP A 154 -8.06 21.65 -7.12
CA ASP A 154 -8.67 22.65 -8.00
C ASP A 154 -10.09 22.21 -8.41
N LYS A 155 -10.80 23.08 -9.12
CA LYS A 155 -12.19 22.83 -9.56
C LYS A 155 -12.29 21.54 -10.39
N GLU A 156 -11.30 21.26 -11.26
CA GLU A 156 -11.29 20.05 -12.09
C GLU A 156 -11.15 18.77 -11.26
N PHE A 157 -10.26 18.78 -10.25
CA PHE A 157 -10.09 17.63 -9.34
C PHE A 157 -11.41 17.37 -8.59
N ILE A 158 -12.02 18.43 -8.04
CA ILE A 158 -13.30 18.33 -7.31
C ILE A 158 -14.39 17.78 -8.22
N ASN A 159 -14.48 18.31 -9.44
CA ASN A 159 -15.45 17.85 -10.44
C ASN A 159 -15.31 16.36 -10.72
N LEU A 160 -14.08 15.88 -11.00
CA LEU A 160 -13.81 14.47 -11.26
C LEU A 160 -14.19 13.59 -10.05
N ALA A 161 -13.85 14.04 -8.84
CA ALA A 161 -14.18 13.30 -7.61
C ALA A 161 -15.70 13.22 -7.39
N LEU A 162 -16.44 14.29 -7.64
CA LEU A 162 -17.90 14.29 -7.50
C LEU A 162 -18.58 13.46 -8.60
N LEU A 163 -18.05 13.49 -9.83
CA LEU A 163 -18.53 12.61 -10.92
C LEU A 163 -18.31 11.14 -10.56
N SER A 164 -17.18 10.82 -9.92
CA SER A 164 -16.91 9.44 -9.49
C SER A 164 -17.95 8.95 -8.46
N LEU A 165 -18.40 9.83 -7.55
CA LEU A 165 -19.53 9.51 -6.64
C LEU A 165 -20.80 9.20 -7.41
N LYS A 166 -21.08 9.97 -8.47
CA LYS A 166 -22.29 9.83 -9.29
C LYS A 166 -22.35 8.47 -10.00
N ILE A 167 -21.18 7.93 -10.35
CA ILE A 167 -21.10 6.61 -11.01
C ILE A 167 -20.85 5.45 -10.02
N GLY A 168 -20.91 5.74 -8.71
CA GLY A 168 -20.97 4.69 -7.68
C GLY A 168 -19.72 4.45 -6.86
N PHE A 169 -18.60 5.17 -7.11
CA PHE A 169 -17.43 5.06 -6.25
C PHE A 169 -17.67 5.75 -4.90
N LYS A 170 -17.01 5.28 -3.85
CA LYS A 170 -17.03 5.92 -2.52
C LYS A 170 -15.84 6.87 -2.38
N THR A 171 -15.94 8.03 -3.03
CA THR A 171 -14.86 9.02 -3.07
C THR A 171 -15.06 10.07 -1.99
N ILE A 172 -14.06 10.24 -1.11
CA ILE A 172 -14.08 11.21 -0.01
C ILE A 172 -13.10 12.34 -0.32
N LEU A 173 -13.61 13.57 -0.38
CA LEU A 173 -12.80 14.78 -0.55
C LEU A 173 -12.33 15.26 0.82
N VAL A 174 -11.01 15.20 1.07
CA VAL A 174 -10.42 15.65 2.33
C VAL A 174 -10.03 17.12 2.21
N LEU A 175 -10.65 17.97 3.03
CA LEU A 175 -10.40 19.42 3.05
C LEU A 175 -9.00 19.71 3.60
N GLU A 176 -8.20 20.41 2.80
CA GLU A 176 -6.86 20.90 3.18
C GLU A 176 -6.92 22.38 3.57
N SER A 177 -7.94 23.10 3.10
CA SER A 177 -8.13 24.52 3.40
C SER A 177 -9.62 24.88 3.37
N PRO A 178 -10.00 25.98 4.09
CA PRO A 178 -11.40 26.44 4.04
C PRO A 178 -11.90 26.82 2.63
N ARG A 179 -11.00 27.32 1.77
CA ARG A 179 -11.37 27.73 0.38
C ARG A 179 -11.87 26.55 -0.46
N GLU A 180 -11.40 25.35 -0.17
CA GLU A 180 -11.86 24.14 -0.89
C GLU A 180 -13.34 23.86 -0.63
N LEU A 181 -13.85 24.25 0.54
CA LEU A 181 -15.25 24.03 0.88
C LEU A 181 -16.16 24.84 -0.05
N ASP A 182 -15.80 26.09 -0.34
CA ASP A 182 -16.56 26.92 -1.28
C ASP A 182 -16.62 26.31 -2.68
N LEU A 183 -15.45 25.87 -3.18
CA LEU A 183 -15.35 25.21 -4.49
C LEU A 183 -16.14 23.88 -4.52
N ILE A 184 -16.07 23.10 -3.45
CA ILE A 184 -16.81 21.83 -3.39
C ILE A 184 -18.32 22.08 -3.37
N THR A 185 -18.76 23.11 -2.64
CA THR A 185 -20.17 23.51 -2.61
C THR A 185 -20.66 23.89 -4.00
N GLU A 186 -19.93 24.78 -4.68
CA GLU A 186 -20.24 25.24 -6.04
C GLU A 186 -20.40 24.04 -6.99
N VAL A 187 -19.39 23.15 -7.07
CA VAL A 187 -19.41 22.01 -7.99
C VAL A 187 -20.48 20.99 -7.58
N SER A 188 -20.70 20.81 -6.28
CA SER A 188 -21.72 19.93 -5.73
C SER A 188 -23.14 20.36 -6.21
N GLU A 189 -23.40 21.66 -6.18
CA GLU A 189 -24.66 22.23 -6.69
C GLU A 189 -24.78 22.08 -8.20
N GLU A 190 -23.71 22.41 -8.95
CA GLU A 190 -23.66 22.27 -10.43
C GLU A 190 -23.97 20.84 -10.87
N LEU A 191 -23.44 19.85 -10.16
CA LEU A 191 -23.58 18.44 -10.53
C LEU A 191 -24.80 17.74 -9.87
N ASN A 192 -25.41 18.41 -8.91
CA ASN A 192 -26.47 17.85 -8.05
C ASN A 192 -25.98 16.52 -7.41
N VAL A 193 -24.81 16.58 -6.74
CA VAL A 193 -24.17 15.43 -6.08
C VAL A 193 -23.79 15.82 -4.67
N ARG A 194 -24.25 15.07 -3.67
CA ARG A 194 -23.85 15.29 -2.27
C ARG A 194 -22.42 14.77 -2.04
N PRO A 195 -21.46 15.63 -1.67
CA PRO A 195 -20.08 15.20 -1.44
C PRO A 195 -19.93 14.38 -0.15
N LEU A 196 -18.99 13.47 -0.16
CA LEU A 196 -18.46 12.84 1.07
C LEU A 196 -17.20 13.62 1.46
N LEU A 197 -17.19 14.17 2.67
CA LEU A 197 -16.12 15.08 3.10
C LEU A 197 -15.31 14.48 4.25
N GLY A 198 -14.01 14.73 4.20
CA GLY A 198 -13.07 14.53 5.30
C GLY A 198 -12.44 15.88 5.66
N ILE A 199 -11.83 15.95 6.82
CA ILE A 199 -11.11 17.15 7.29
C ILE A 199 -9.70 16.70 7.69
N ARG A 200 -8.68 17.40 7.18
CA ARG A 200 -7.31 17.18 7.59
C ARG A 200 -6.99 18.12 8.76
N VAL A 201 -6.63 17.54 9.90
CA VAL A 201 -6.25 18.28 11.09
C VAL A 201 -4.74 18.30 11.20
N LYS A 202 -4.15 19.48 11.13
CA LYS A 202 -2.71 19.68 11.29
C LYS A 202 -2.38 19.68 12.80
N LEU A 203 -1.54 18.74 13.19
CA LEU A 203 -1.08 18.66 14.59
C LEU A 203 0.03 19.67 14.85
N THR A 204 -0.07 20.42 15.95
CA THR A 204 0.95 21.39 16.37
C THR A 204 2.06 20.75 17.20
N ASN A 205 1.86 19.54 17.67
CA ASN A 205 2.84 18.81 18.49
C ASN A 205 4.10 18.52 17.67
N LYS A 206 5.25 18.73 18.28
CA LYS A 206 6.54 18.39 17.65
C LYS A 206 6.77 16.88 17.78
N VAL A 207 7.07 16.25 16.67
CA VAL A 207 7.45 14.84 16.60
C VAL A 207 8.96 14.77 16.48
N SER A 208 9.60 13.85 17.19
CA SER A 208 11.06 13.64 17.13
C SER A 208 11.42 12.72 15.95
N GLY A 209 12.67 12.80 15.51
CA GLY A 209 13.21 11.91 14.48
C GLY A 209 12.99 12.43 13.05
N ASN A 210 13.02 11.52 12.09
CA ASN A 210 12.95 11.84 10.65
C ASN A 210 11.65 12.54 10.24
N TRP A 211 10.61 12.44 11.04
CA TRP A 211 9.30 13.04 10.78
C TRP A 211 9.12 14.42 11.41
N SER A 212 10.18 14.97 12.02
CA SER A 212 10.12 16.29 12.70
C SER A 212 9.71 17.43 11.76
N GLN A 213 10.00 17.30 10.46
CA GLN A 213 9.64 18.31 9.45
C GLN A 213 8.21 18.14 8.91
N SER A 214 7.55 17.01 9.21
CA SER A 214 6.18 16.74 8.74
C SER A 214 5.10 17.17 9.73
N SER A 215 5.50 17.82 10.83
CA SER A 215 4.59 18.33 11.86
C SER A 215 4.99 19.76 12.28
N GLY A 216 4.08 20.48 12.93
CA GLY A 216 4.30 21.86 13.37
C GLY A 216 4.01 22.89 12.29
N ASP A 217 4.28 24.14 12.59
CA ASP A 217 3.87 25.30 11.78
C ASP A 217 4.54 25.37 10.41
N ARG A 218 5.69 24.74 10.26
CA ARG A 218 6.45 24.74 8.99
C ARG A 218 6.04 23.61 8.05
N SER A 219 5.18 22.70 8.48
CA SER A 219 4.73 21.60 7.66
C SER A 219 3.75 22.09 6.57
N ALA A 220 4.04 21.79 5.32
CA ALA A 220 3.13 22.09 4.21
C ALA A 220 1.89 21.16 4.22
N PHE A 221 2.03 20.01 4.86
CA PHE A 221 0.96 19.00 4.92
C PHE A 221 0.80 18.52 6.36
N UNK A 222 -0.19 18.72 6.69
CA UNK A 222 -0.43 18.33 7.84
C UNK A 222 -0.71 17.39 8.42
#